data_0bac99c7e5f9bb6b32ca182a71eeab14
#
_entry.id   0bac99c7e5f9bb6b32ca182a71eeab14
#
_cell.length_a   1.000
_cell.length_b   1.000
_cell.length_c   1.000
_cell.angle_alpha   90.00
_cell.angle_beta   90.00
_cell.angle_gamma   90.00
#
_symmetry.space_group_name_H-M   'P 1'
#
loop_
_entity.id
_entity.type
_entity.pdbx_description
1 polymer ?
#
loop_
_entity_poly.entity_id
_entity_poly.type
_entity_poly.pdbx_seq_one_letter_code
_entity_poly.pdbx_strand_id
1 'polypeptide(L)'
;VALSGNTGSSGGPHLHFEVRDTETEEVMDPLDYFSDRITDTRPPKIQGIQIVPIEGKGVVNGKSKKLEIKPVTAKNGKQTITGKIEAWGEIGLAVKAYDYMDNTTNIYGVREITLTADSQVIFHSNLDKFAFDETRYLNTFTDYEEWKDHRSFYMRSFIEPGNRLRFLESVNRGILRIDEPRTYHLTYTLADAFGNATRLSIWIEGKKQEIPQIDTTHTELFHWGSENRFGADRKSVV
;
A
#
# COMPACT_ATOMS: atom_id res chain seq x y z
N VAL A 1 11.57 18.20 32.52
CA VAL A 1 11.38 16.75 32.39
C VAL A 1 10.01 16.45 32.98
N ALA A 2 9.14 15.79 32.26
CA ALA A 2 7.81 15.42 32.69
C ALA A 2 7.74 13.91 33.02
N LEU A 3 6.75 13.51 33.83
CA LEU A 3 6.41 12.12 34.03
C LEU A 3 5.53 11.66 32.84
N SER A 4 5.85 10.53 32.22
CA SER A 4 5.01 9.98 31.19
C SER A 4 3.78 9.32 31.81
N GLY A 5 2.60 9.56 31.22
CA GLY A 5 1.31 9.01 31.64
C GLY A 5 0.74 8.02 30.66
N ASN A 6 -0.32 7.34 31.09
CA ASN A 6 -1.09 6.39 30.26
C ASN A 6 -2.59 6.73 30.33
N THR A 7 -2.94 8.01 30.20
CA THR A 7 -4.32 8.48 30.18
C THR A 7 -4.91 8.41 28.78
N GLY A 8 -6.22 8.18 28.66
CA GLY A 8 -6.89 8.04 27.38
C GLY A 8 -6.78 6.63 26.78
N SER A 9 -7.00 6.51 25.48
CA SER A 9 -6.93 5.24 24.75
C SER A 9 -5.48 4.93 24.36
N SER A 10 -4.74 4.33 25.30
CA SER A 10 -3.30 4.07 25.13
C SER A 10 -2.92 2.66 25.59
N GLY A 11 -2.02 2.00 24.88
CA GLY A 11 -1.46 0.69 25.23
C GLY A 11 -0.35 0.71 26.27
N GLY A 12 0.12 1.89 26.68
CA GLY A 12 1.21 2.06 27.66
C GLY A 12 1.71 3.51 27.75
N PRO A 13 2.49 3.86 28.79
CA PRO A 13 3.03 5.21 28.93
C PRO A 13 3.88 5.61 27.72
N HIS A 14 3.56 6.75 27.11
CA HIS A 14 4.30 7.30 25.96
C HIS A 14 4.18 8.82 25.92
N LEU A 15 5.06 9.46 25.14
CA LEU A 15 4.93 10.84 24.71
C LEU A 15 4.28 10.85 23.33
N HIS A 16 3.11 11.48 23.25
CA HIS A 16 2.51 11.81 21.97
C HIS A 16 3.01 13.18 21.50
N PHE A 17 3.55 13.25 20.30
CA PHE A 17 4.04 14.48 19.70
C PHE A 17 3.52 14.59 18.27
N GLU A 18 2.93 15.73 17.95
CA GLU A 18 2.42 16.04 16.60
C GLU A 18 2.86 17.46 16.20
N VAL A 19 3.09 17.65 14.91
CA VAL A 19 3.16 18.97 14.29
C VAL A 19 1.91 19.15 13.46
N ARG A 20 1.25 20.29 13.61
CA ARG A 20 0.01 20.59 12.88
C ARG A 20 0.10 21.94 12.20
N ASP A 21 -0.52 22.04 11.03
CA ASP A 21 -0.82 23.31 10.41
C ASP A 21 -1.81 24.11 11.27
N THR A 22 -1.54 25.40 11.48
CA THR A 22 -2.32 26.24 12.40
C THR A 22 -3.67 26.67 11.82
N GLU A 23 -3.84 26.63 10.50
CA GLU A 23 -5.06 27.06 9.81
C GLU A 23 -5.95 25.85 9.47
N THR A 24 -5.34 24.77 8.97
CA THR A 24 -6.08 23.60 8.49
C THR A 24 -6.20 22.48 9.52
N GLU A 25 -5.39 22.52 10.60
CA GLU A 25 -5.23 21.47 11.61
C GLU A 25 -4.73 20.12 11.03
N GLU A 26 -4.24 20.10 9.80
CA GLU A 26 -3.65 18.92 9.19
C GLU A 26 -2.41 18.48 9.98
N VAL A 27 -2.29 17.19 10.21
CA VAL A 27 -1.10 16.60 10.82
C VAL A 27 -0.01 16.54 9.78
N MET A 28 1.17 17.04 10.11
CA MET A 28 2.35 17.08 9.25
C MET A 28 3.46 16.18 9.76
N ASP A 29 4.32 15.69 8.86
CA ASP A 29 5.46 14.88 9.24
C ASP A 29 6.44 15.70 10.10
N PRO A 30 6.70 15.33 11.37
CA PRO A 30 7.64 16.05 12.22
C PRO A 30 9.07 16.08 11.68
N LEU A 31 9.46 15.11 10.85
CA LEU A 31 10.81 15.04 10.29
C LEU A 31 11.11 16.20 9.35
N ASP A 32 10.12 16.81 8.72
CA ASP A 32 10.30 18.01 7.91
C ASP A 32 10.79 19.22 8.73
N TYR A 33 10.56 19.19 10.06
CA TYR A 33 10.92 20.28 10.99
C TYR A 33 12.15 19.98 11.85
N PHE A 34 12.55 18.71 11.94
CA PHE A 34 13.62 18.26 12.82
C PHE A 34 14.72 17.46 12.11
N SER A 35 14.72 17.43 10.79
CA SER A 35 15.71 16.70 9.98
C SER A 35 17.16 17.20 10.19
N ASP A 36 17.34 18.45 10.65
CA ASP A 36 18.67 19.00 11.01
C ASP A 36 19.25 18.38 12.30
N ARG A 37 18.42 17.73 13.12
CA ARG A 37 18.79 17.13 14.42
C ARG A 37 18.76 15.61 14.42
N ILE A 38 18.23 15.02 13.38
CA ILE A 38 18.06 13.58 13.24
C ILE A 38 18.80 13.15 11.98
N THR A 39 19.63 12.14 12.08
CA THR A 39 20.34 11.56 10.93
C THR A 39 19.81 10.19 10.65
N ASP A 40 19.52 9.92 9.39
CA ASP A 40 19.18 8.61 8.92
C ASP A 40 19.83 8.29 7.56
N THR A 41 20.41 7.09 7.47
CA THR A 41 21.09 6.59 6.27
C THR A 41 20.50 5.26 5.79
N ARG A 42 19.41 4.79 6.43
CA ARG A 42 18.84 3.46 6.20
C ARG A 42 17.65 3.57 5.26
N PRO A 43 17.74 3.04 4.04
CA PRO A 43 16.61 3.06 3.12
C PRO A 43 15.48 2.11 3.58
N PRO A 44 14.23 2.41 3.21
CA PRO A 44 13.09 1.54 3.44
C PRO A 44 13.33 0.13 2.89
N LYS A 45 12.74 -0.88 3.51
CA LYS A 45 12.84 -2.29 3.08
C LYS A 45 11.51 -2.84 2.63
N ILE A 46 11.48 -3.40 1.42
CA ILE A 46 10.32 -4.11 0.90
C ILE A 46 10.31 -5.53 1.47
N GLN A 47 9.22 -5.92 2.11
CA GLN A 47 9.03 -7.24 2.70
C GLN A 47 8.12 -8.15 1.89
N GLY A 48 7.27 -7.57 1.04
CA GLY A 48 6.34 -8.31 0.20
C GLY A 48 5.71 -7.44 -0.87
N ILE A 49 5.29 -8.07 -1.94
CA ILE A 49 4.50 -7.48 -3.02
C ILE A 49 3.25 -8.33 -3.20
N GLN A 50 2.13 -7.70 -3.39
CA GLN A 50 0.92 -8.35 -3.89
C GLN A 50 0.63 -7.87 -5.30
N ILE A 51 0.25 -8.80 -6.18
CA ILE A 51 -0.35 -8.50 -7.47
C ILE A 51 -1.81 -8.92 -7.37
N VAL A 52 -2.70 -7.94 -7.52
CA VAL A 52 -4.11 -8.07 -7.21
C VAL A 52 -4.91 -8.02 -8.51
N PRO A 53 -5.44 -9.14 -9.01
CA PRO A 53 -6.37 -9.12 -10.13
C PRO A 53 -7.61 -8.30 -9.75
N ILE A 54 -8.03 -7.38 -10.62
CA ILE A 54 -9.31 -6.69 -10.42
C ILE A 54 -10.42 -7.68 -10.71
N GLU A 55 -11.33 -7.83 -9.78
CA GLU A 55 -12.41 -8.82 -9.82
C GLU A 55 -13.22 -8.75 -11.12
N GLY A 56 -13.38 -9.88 -11.81
CA GLY A 56 -14.08 -10.01 -13.09
C GLY A 56 -13.38 -9.33 -14.27
N LYS A 57 -12.18 -8.73 -14.07
CA LYS A 57 -11.46 -7.99 -15.11
C LYS A 57 -10.00 -8.37 -15.27
N GLY A 58 -9.45 -9.13 -14.33
CA GLY A 58 -8.05 -9.51 -14.35
C GLY A 58 -7.79 -10.91 -13.82
N VAL A 59 -6.63 -11.46 -14.19
CA VAL A 59 -6.15 -12.76 -13.77
C VAL A 59 -4.62 -12.75 -13.66
N VAL A 60 -4.08 -13.43 -12.65
CA VAL A 60 -2.65 -13.56 -12.40
C VAL A 60 -2.30 -15.04 -12.18
N ASN A 61 -1.37 -15.58 -12.96
CA ASN A 61 -0.97 -16.99 -12.95
C ASN A 61 -2.18 -17.94 -13.01
N GLY A 62 -3.18 -17.63 -13.86
CA GLY A 62 -4.39 -18.41 -14.05
C GLY A 62 -5.42 -18.32 -12.92
N LYS A 63 -5.27 -17.37 -11.99
CA LYS A 63 -6.15 -17.24 -10.81
C LYS A 63 -6.68 -15.82 -10.67
N SER A 64 -7.91 -15.69 -10.18
CA SER A 64 -8.54 -14.42 -9.80
C SER A 64 -8.23 -14.03 -8.33
N LYS A 65 -7.24 -14.66 -7.71
CA LYS A 65 -6.80 -14.36 -6.35
C LYS A 65 -5.49 -13.59 -6.38
N LYS A 66 -5.28 -12.74 -5.38
CA LYS A 66 -4.02 -12.00 -5.21
C LYS A 66 -2.83 -12.96 -5.12
N LEU A 67 -1.75 -12.62 -5.82
CA LEU A 67 -0.47 -13.31 -5.75
C LEU A 67 0.46 -12.54 -4.81
N GLU A 68 0.90 -13.21 -3.75
CA GLU A 68 1.89 -12.64 -2.82
C GLU A 68 3.28 -13.15 -3.15
N ILE A 69 4.27 -12.24 -3.19
CA ILE A 69 5.66 -12.55 -3.50
C ILE A 69 6.56 -11.84 -2.50
N LYS A 70 7.51 -12.59 -1.92
CA LYS A 70 8.56 -12.01 -1.05
C LYS A 70 9.82 -11.75 -1.88
N PRO A 71 10.37 -10.52 -1.86
CA PRO A 71 11.64 -10.25 -2.51
C PRO A 71 12.79 -11.03 -1.88
N VAL A 72 13.73 -11.46 -2.70
CA VAL A 72 14.99 -12.04 -2.24
C VAL A 72 16.01 -10.90 -2.13
N THR A 73 16.64 -10.78 -0.96
CA THR A 73 17.66 -9.77 -0.71
C THR A 73 19.06 -10.39 -0.85
N ALA A 74 19.84 -9.87 -1.78
CA ALA A 74 21.23 -10.28 -1.97
C ALA A 74 22.14 -9.70 -0.88
N LYS A 75 23.38 -10.20 -0.76
CA LYS A 75 24.37 -9.75 0.24
C LYS A 75 24.69 -8.26 0.17
N ASN A 76 24.57 -7.65 -1.01
CA ASN A 76 24.77 -6.20 -1.23
C ASN A 76 23.52 -5.37 -0.94
N GLY A 77 22.48 -5.96 -0.35
CA GLY A 77 21.22 -5.27 -0.04
C GLY A 77 20.23 -5.15 -1.20
N LYS A 78 20.63 -5.49 -2.44
CA LYS A 78 19.73 -5.41 -3.60
C LYS A 78 18.61 -6.44 -3.48
N GLN A 79 17.38 -5.98 -3.66
CA GLN A 79 16.19 -6.83 -3.67
C GLN A 79 15.77 -7.19 -5.09
N THR A 80 15.32 -8.42 -5.28
CA THR A 80 14.86 -8.95 -6.57
C THR A 80 13.64 -9.85 -6.38
N ILE A 81 12.78 -9.91 -7.38
CA ILE A 81 11.69 -10.87 -7.47
C ILE A 81 12.18 -12.08 -8.26
N THR A 82 11.90 -13.26 -7.75
CA THR A 82 12.16 -14.53 -8.44
C THR A 82 10.86 -15.19 -8.87
N GLY A 83 10.93 -15.96 -9.95
CA GLY A 83 9.74 -16.64 -10.50
C GLY A 83 9.10 -15.85 -11.66
N LYS A 84 8.33 -16.59 -12.43
CA LYS A 84 7.58 -16.06 -13.57
C LYS A 84 6.22 -15.55 -13.10
N ILE A 85 5.85 -14.36 -13.54
CA ILE A 85 4.55 -13.76 -13.28
C ILE A 85 3.86 -13.57 -14.62
N GLU A 86 2.73 -14.22 -14.81
CA GLU A 86 1.89 -14.06 -15.98
C GLU A 86 0.59 -13.36 -15.56
N ALA A 87 0.13 -12.38 -16.34
CA ALA A 87 -1.12 -11.69 -16.06
C ALA A 87 -1.88 -11.36 -17.35
N TRP A 88 -3.20 -11.15 -17.21
CA TRP A 88 -4.06 -10.67 -18.27
C TRP A 88 -5.22 -9.86 -17.70
N GLY A 89 -5.60 -8.78 -18.39
CA GLY A 89 -6.66 -7.86 -17.96
C GLY A 89 -6.18 -6.81 -16.97
N GLU A 90 -7.05 -6.38 -16.07
CA GLU A 90 -6.78 -5.30 -15.11
C GLU A 90 -6.19 -5.85 -13.82
N ILE A 91 -5.04 -5.29 -13.40
CA ILE A 91 -4.38 -5.64 -12.14
C ILE A 91 -4.00 -4.39 -11.36
N GLY A 92 -4.03 -4.48 -10.04
CA GLY A 92 -3.41 -3.54 -9.11
C GLY A 92 -2.20 -4.17 -8.43
N LEU A 93 -1.38 -3.35 -7.79
CA LEU A 93 -0.27 -3.82 -6.96
C LEU A 93 -0.40 -3.26 -5.54
N ALA A 94 0.15 -4.01 -4.57
CA ALA A 94 0.32 -3.51 -3.22
C ALA A 94 1.71 -3.89 -2.70
N VAL A 95 2.25 -3.07 -1.80
CA VAL A 95 3.59 -3.26 -1.24
C VAL A 95 3.54 -3.30 0.29
N LYS A 96 4.19 -4.30 0.87
CA LYS A 96 4.51 -4.35 2.29
C LYS A 96 5.94 -3.88 2.47
N ALA A 97 6.11 -2.75 3.10
CA ALA A 97 7.42 -2.17 3.35
C ALA A 97 7.43 -1.41 4.67
N TYR A 98 8.60 -1.34 5.26
CA TYR A 98 8.84 -0.58 6.48
C TYR A 98 10.13 0.21 6.35
N ASP A 99 10.15 1.31 7.03
CA ASP A 99 11.32 2.13 7.20
C ASP A 99 11.99 1.88 8.55
N TYR A 100 13.27 2.19 8.65
CA TYR A 100 14.11 1.98 9.83
C TYR A 100 15.09 3.12 9.94
N MET A 101 15.16 3.74 11.09
CA MET A 101 16.09 4.85 11.31
C MET A 101 17.35 4.39 12.03
N ASP A 102 18.42 5.18 11.85
CA ASP A 102 19.69 4.97 12.56
C ASP A 102 19.52 5.09 14.08
N ASN A 103 20.30 4.32 14.82
CA ASN A 103 20.35 4.33 16.28
C ASN A 103 19.03 4.01 17.01
N THR A 104 18.05 3.42 16.30
CA THR A 104 16.79 2.97 16.89
C THR A 104 16.42 1.58 16.38
N THR A 105 15.60 0.87 17.16
CA THR A 105 15.03 -0.43 16.79
C THR A 105 13.57 -0.33 16.34
N ASN A 106 13.01 0.87 16.33
CA ASN A 106 11.63 1.09 15.92
C ASN A 106 11.43 0.83 14.43
N ILE A 107 10.21 0.51 14.10
CA ILE A 107 9.74 0.32 12.72
C ILE A 107 8.82 1.48 12.39
N TYR A 108 9.06 2.09 11.22
CA TYR A 108 8.30 3.24 10.75
C TYR A 108 7.56 2.92 9.46
N GLY A 109 6.56 3.73 9.12
CA GLY A 109 5.93 3.73 7.81
C GLY A 109 6.86 4.29 6.74
N VAL A 110 6.66 3.89 5.51
CA VAL A 110 7.36 4.48 4.36
C VAL A 110 6.68 5.79 4.00
N ARG A 111 7.44 6.86 3.85
CA ARG A 111 6.91 8.18 3.53
C ARG A 111 6.41 8.27 2.09
N GLU A 112 7.23 7.83 1.14
CA GLU A 112 6.94 7.97 -0.28
C GLU A 112 6.96 6.63 -1.00
N ILE A 113 5.92 6.36 -1.80
CA ILE A 113 5.79 5.16 -2.62
C ILE A 113 5.50 5.60 -4.05
N THR A 114 6.38 5.27 -4.98
CA THR A 114 6.16 5.47 -6.41
C THR A 114 6.14 4.13 -7.12
N LEU A 115 5.13 3.89 -7.95
CA LEU A 115 5.05 2.75 -8.87
C LEU A 115 5.08 3.26 -10.30
N THR A 116 6.05 2.77 -11.08
CA THR A 116 6.12 3.01 -12.53
C THR A 116 5.80 1.76 -13.31
N ALA A 117 5.19 1.92 -14.47
CA ALA A 117 5.05 0.88 -15.49
C ALA A 117 5.66 1.39 -16.80
N ASP A 118 6.60 0.64 -17.36
CA ASP A 118 7.34 1.02 -18.57
C ASP A 118 7.87 2.47 -18.52
N SER A 119 8.42 2.86 -17.34
CA SER A 119 8.96 4.19 -17.02
C SER A 119 7.91 5.31 -16.83
N GLN A 120 6.63 5.04 -16.95
CA GLN A 120 5.58 6.00 -16.63
C GLN A 120 5.11 5.82 -15.19
N VAL A 121 5.00 6.90 -14.43
CA VAL A 121 4.41 6.87 -13.09
C VAL A 121 2.92 6.57 -13.21
N ILE A 122 2.48 5.46 -12.62
CA ILE A 122 1.07 5.06 -12.58
C ILE A 122 0.45 5.28 -11.21
N PHE A 123 1.28 5.33 -10.16
CA PHE A 123 0.85 5.62 -8.80
C PHE A 123 1.97 6.31 -8.03
N HIS A 124 1.58 7.29 -7.22
CA HIS A 124 2.46 7.98 -6.29
C HIS A 124 1.70 8.27 -5.00
N SER A 125 2.35 8.12 -3.86
CA SER A 125 1.87 8.58 -2.56
C SER A 125 3.01 9.23 -1.79
N ASN A 126 2.72 10.39 -1.20
CA ASN A 126 3.65 11.07 -0.28
C ASN A 126 2.89 11.43 1.00
N LEU A 127 3.17 10.70 2.07
CA LEU A 127 2.53 10.90 3.37
C LEU A 127 3.32 11.95 4.17
N ASP A 128 3.33 13.18 3.67
CA ASP A 128 3.90 14.35 4.34
C ASP A 128 2.90 15.01 5.27
N LYS A 129 1.62 14.96 4.92
CA LYS A 129 0.51 15.48 5.73
C LYS A 129 -0.82 14.79 5.40
N PHE A 130 -1.75 14.82 6.34
CA PHE A 130 -3.13 14.41 6.12
C PHE A 130 -4.10 15.04 7.12
N ALA A 131 -5.38 15.09 6.78
CA ALA A 131 -6.44 15.58 7.64
C ALA A 131 -7.12 14.45 8.43
N PHE A 132 -7.64 14.74 9.62
CA PHE A 132 -8.32 13.75 10.46
C PHE A 132 -9.60 13.18 9.84
N ASP A 133 -10.32 13.97 9.05
CA ASP A 133 -11.53 13.51 8.36
C ASP A 133 -11.23 12.50 7.24
N GLU A 134 -9.98 12.43 6.77
CA GLU A 134 -9.50 11.45 5.80
C GLU A 134 -9.14 10.09 6.44
N THR A 135 -8.97 10.01 7.76
CA THR A 135 -8.47 8.82 8.47
C THR A 135 -9.23 7.53 8.11
N ARG A 136 -10.54 7.61 7.89
CA ARG A 136 -11.36 6.46 7.50
C ARG A 136 -10.95 5.84 6.15
N TYR A 137 -10.38 6.64 5.25
CA TYR A 137 -9.97 6.18 3.92
C TYR A 137 -8.66 5.40 3.93
N LEU A 138 -7.87 5.47 5.01
CA LEU A 138 -6.68 4.64 5.21
C LEU A 138 -7.01 3.15 5.16
N ASN A 139 -8.21 2.74 5.59
CA ASN A 139 -8.65 1.36 5.51
C ASN A 139 -8.80 0.84 4.08
N THR A 140 -8.93 1.73 3.09
CA THR A 140 -8.97 1.35 1.68
C THR A 140 -7.61 1.55 0.99
N PHE A 141 -6.70 2.30 1.59
CA PHE A 141 -5.31 2.41 1.17
C PHE A 141 -4.51 1.15 1.57
N THR A 142 -4.84 0.54 2.69
CA THR A 142 -4.25 -0.75 3.11
C THR A 142 -5.09 -1.93 2.64
N ASP A 143 -4.47 -3.10 2.49
CA ASP A 143 -5.21 -4.37 2.40
C ASP A 143 -5.76 -4.69 3.79
N TYR A 144 -6.99 -4.24 4.05
CA TYR A 144 -7.62 -4.36 5.35
C TYR A 144 -7.83 -5.82 5.78
N GLU A 145 -8.11 -6.72 4.85
CA GLU A 145 -8.25 -8.16 5.11
C GLU A 145 -6.93 -8.74 5.64
N GLU A 146 -5.82 -8.46 4.96
CA GLU A 146 -4.49 -8.89 5.42
C GLU A 146 -4.12 -8.31 6.78
N TRP A 147 -4.46 -7.04 7.02
CA TRP A 147 -4.23 -6.44 8.31
C TRP A 147 -5.08 -7.09 9.41
N LYS A 148 -6.35 -7.34 9.16
CA LYS A 148 -7.27 -7.93 10.12
C LYS A 148 -6.86 -9.35 10.50
N ASP A 149 -6.55 -10.18 9.50
CA ASP A 149 -6.34 -11.62 9.69
C ASP A 149 -4.88 -11.95 10.04
N HIS A 150 -3.91 -11.23 9.49
CA HIS A 150 -2.48 -11.51 9.64
C HIS A 150 -1.68 -10.38 10.28
N ARG A 151 -2.31 -9.25 10.64
CA ARG A 151 -1.61 -8.03 11.12
C ARG A 151 -0.52 -7.57 10.15
N SER A 152 -0.75 -7.74 8.87
CA SER A 152 0.19 -7.48 7.79
C SER A 152 -0.25 -6.26 7.00
N PHE A 153 0.58 -5.22 6.95
CA PHE A 153 0.26 -3.97 6.26
C PHE A 153 0.78 -4.01 4.82
N TYR A 154 -0.11 -4.25 3.87
CA TYR A 154 0.15 -4.02 2.45
C TYR A 154 -0.51 -2.70 2.05
N MET A 155 0.28 -1.74 1.59
CA MET A 155 -0.20 -0.47 1.06
C MET A 155 -0.53 -0.65 -0.42
N ARG A 156 -1.79 -0.40 -0.80
CA ARG A 156 -2.25 -0.51 -2.18
C ARG A 156 -1.68 0.62 -3.01
N SER A 157 -1.08 0.30 -4.13
CA SER A 157 -0.63 1.24 -5.15
C SER A 157 -1.67 1.39 -6.26
N PHE A 158 -2.94 1.33 -5.87
CA PHE A 158 -4.10 1.64 -6.69
C PHE A 158 -5.22 2.18 -5.79
N ILE A 159 -6.09 3.01 -6.36
CA ILE A 159 -7.12 3.74 -5.63
C ILE A 159 -8.46 3.01 -5.77
N GLU A 160 -8.98 2.52 -4.65
CA GLU A 160 -10.32 1.93 -4.58
C GLU A 160 -11.40 2.99 -4.80
N PRO A 161 -12.56 2.61 -5.38
CA PRO A 161 -13.68 3.54 -5.52
C PRO A 161 -14.08 4.14 -4.17
N GLY A 162 -14.22 5.47 -4.12
CA GLY A 162 -14.62 6.21 -2.92
C GLY A 162 -13.47 6.59 -1.99
N ASN A 163 -12.23 6.15 -2.22
CA ASN A 163 -11.07 6.66 -1.50
C ASN A 163 -10.83 8.14 -1.89
N ARG A 164 -10.63 9.00 -0.88
CA ARG A 164 -10.45 10.46 -1.06
C ARG A 164 -9.19 10.98 -0.37
N LEU A 165 -8.22 10.11 -0.10
CA LEU A 165 -6.93 10.52 0.45
C LEU A 165 -6.23 11.45 -0.55
N ARG A 166 -5.90 12.67 -0.11
CA ARG A 166 -5.33 13.72 -0.98
C ARG A 166 -3.85 13.52 -1.27
N PHE A 167 -3.15 12.71 -0.49
CA PHE A 167 -1.73 12.38 -0.70
C PHE A 167 -1.52 11.25 -1.74
N LEU A 168 -2.59 10.78 -2.39
CA LEU A 168 -2.53 9.76 -3.44
C LEU A 168 -2.70 10.39 -4.81
N GLU A 169 -1.76 10.13 -5.70
CA GLU A 169 -1.80 10.52 -7.11
C GLU A 169 -1.73 9.29 -8.00
N SER A 170 -2.48 9.27 -9.09
CA SER A 170 -2.47 8.10 -9.98
C SER A 170 -2.97 8.38 -11.39
N VAL A 171 -2.47 7.58 -12.33
CA VAL A 171 -3.04 7.44 -13.67
C VAL A 171 -3.92 6.20 -13.67
N ASN A 172 -5.13 6.29 -14.22
CA ASN A 172 -6.09 5.19 -14.24
C ASN A 172 -6.27 4.52 -12.86
N ARG A 173 -6.30 5.33 -11.80
CA ARG A 173 -6.36 4.87 -10.40
C ARG A 173 -5.24 3.90 -10.00
N GLY A 174 -4.09 3.90 -10.66
CA GLY A 174 -2.99 2.96 -10.41
C GLY A 174 -3.25 1.54 -10.94
N ILE A 175 -4.33 1.34 -11.69
CA ILE A 175 -4.67 0.04 -12.30
C ILE A 175 -3.93 -0.09 -13.63
N LEU A 176 -3.13 -1.14 -13.74
CA LEU A 176 -2.43 -1.52 -14.95
C LEU A 176 -3.28 -2.47 -15.78
N ARG A 177 -3.41 -2.18 -17.08
CA ARG A 177 -4.07 -3.05 -18.04
C ARG A 177 -3.05 -3.85 -18.83
N ILE A 178 -3.13 -5.18 -18.71
CA ILE A 178 -2.29 -6.15 -19.42
C ILE A 178 -3.15 -6.72 -20.55
N ASP A 179 -3.03 -6.20 -21.76
CA ASP A 179 -3.83 -6.59 -22.94
C ASP A 179 -3.00 -6.96 -24.17
N GLU A 180 -1.65 -6.91 -24.04
CA GLU A 180 -0.73 -7.30 -25.08
C GLU A 180 0.18 -8.45 -24.62
N PRO A 181 0.55 -9.37 -25.54
CA PRO A 181 1.46 -10.48 -25.24
C PRO A 181 2.93 -9.99 -25.26
N ARG A 182 3.29 -9.14 -24.29
CA ARG A 182 4.63 -8.59 -24.09
C ARG A 182 5.03 -8.62 -22.63
N THR A 183 6.28 -8.33 -22.35
CA THR A 183 6.75 -8.14 -20.98
C THR A 183 6.54 -6.68 -20.57
N TYR A 184 5.93 -6.50 -19.41
CA TYR A 184 5.73 -5.21 -18.74
C TYR A 184 6.78 -5.08 -17.64
N HIS A 185 7.44 -3.93 -17.60
CA HIS A 185 8.44 -3.62 -16.58
C HIS A 185 7.87 -2.64 -15.56
N LEU A 186 7.71 -3.10 -14.33
CA LEU A 186 7.26 -2.26 -13.23
C LEU A 186 8.41 -2.01 -12.27
N THR A 187 8.43 -0.83 -11.66
CA THR A 187 9.42 -0.51 -10.63
C THR A 187 8.74 0.18 -9.46
N TYR A 188 8.90 -0.40 -8.28
CA TYR A 188 8.67 0.33 -7.03
C TYR A 188 9.92 1.15 -6.69
N THR A 189 9.70 2.42 -6.35
CA THR A 189 10.67 3.27 -5.66
C THR A 189 10.02 3.72 -4.36
N LEU A 190 10.66 3.40 -3.24
CA LEU A 190 10.23 3.81 -1.91
C LEU A 190 11.28 4.73 -1.31
N ALA A 191 10.86 5.84 -0.74
CA ALA A 191 11.77 6.79 -0.10
C ALA A 191 11.30 7.18 1.30
N ASP A 192 12.26 7.53 2.15
CA ASP A 192 12.04 8.12 3.46
C ASP A 192 12.09 9.65 3.41
N ALA A 193 11.98 10.30 4.58
CA ALA A 193 12.06 11.75 4.72
C ALA A 193 13.48 12.32 4.50
N PHE A 194 14.52 11.49 4.50
CA PHE A 194 15.92 11.87 4.34
C PHE A 194 16.45 11.65 2.92
N GLY A 195 15.60 11.09 2.02
CA GLY A 195 15.95 10.81 0.63
C GLY A 195 16.65 9.46 0.44
N ASN A 196 16.75 8.61 1.47
CA ASN A 196 17.22 7.25 1.26
C ASN A 196 16.13 6.47 0.50
N ALA A 197 16.53 5.73 -0.53
CA ALA A 197 15.56 5.08 -1.39
C ALA A 197 15.90 3.63 -1.70
N THR A 198 14.85 2.81 -1.79
CA THR A 198 14.92 1.42 -2.27
C THR A 198 14.15 1.29 -3.57
N ARG A 199 14.71 0.54 -4.53
CA ARG A 199 14.07 0.23 -5.80
C ARG A 199 13.93 -1.27 -5.99
N LEU A 200 12.78 -1.70 -6.50
CA LEU A 200 12.48 -3.08 -6.81
C LEU A 200 11.83 -3.18 -8.19
N SER A 201 12.49 -3.89 -9.10
CA SER A 201 11.93 -4.19 -10.43
C SER A 201 11.10 -5.47 -10.41
N ILE A 202 9.96 -5.44 -11.11
CA ILE A 202 9.03 -6.54 -11.26
C ILE A 202 8.75 -6.70 -12.76
N TRP A 203 8.87 -7.92 -13.26
CA TRP A 203 8.60 -8.25 -14.65
C TRP A 203 7.34 -9.08 -14.74
N ILE A 204 6.35 -8.63 -15.52
CA ILE A 204 5.08 -9.33 -15.71
C ILE A 204 4.94 -9.66 -17.20
N GLU A 205 4.72 -10.92 -17.50
CA GLU A 205 4.43 -11.35 -18.86
C GLU A 205 2.95 -11.25 -19.16
N GLY A 206 2.60 -10.46 -20.15
CA GLY A 206 1.25 -10.42 -20.71
C GLY A 206 0.97 -11.73 -21.44
N LYS A 207 0.08 -12.53 -20.89
CA LYS A 207 -0.34 -13.80 -21.47
C LYS A 207 -1.84 -13.92 -21.42
N LYS A 208 -2.47 -14.01 -22.59
CA LYS A 208 -3.92 -14.13 -22.68
C LYS A 208 -4.40 -15.34 -21.89
N GLN A 209 -5.31 -15.10 -20.97
CA GLN A 209 -5.93 -16.08 -20.08
C GLN A 209 -7.42 -15.78 -19.97
N GLU A 210 -8.21 -16.80 -19.68
CA GLU A 210 -9.64 -16.61 -19.40
C GLU A 210 -9.80 -15.85 -18.08
N ILE A 211 -10.64 -14.81 -18.10
CA ILE A 211 -10.99 -14.04 -16.90
C ILE A 211 -12.32 -14.58 -16.39
N PRO A 212 -12.36 -15.21 -15.20
CA PRO A 212 -13.59 -15.71 -14.63
C PRO A 212 -14.60 -14.58 -14.43
N GLN A 213 -15.82 -14.81 -14.86
CA GLN A 213 -16.91 -13.87 -14.66
C GLN A 213 -17.38 -13.90 -13.21
N ILE A 214 -17.81 -12.74 -12.71
CA ILE A 214 -18.41 -12.65 -11.39
C ILE A 214 -19.80 -13.25 -11.44
N ASP A 215 -20.08 -14.22 -10.56
CA ASP A 215 -21.44 -14.68 -10.35
C ASP A 215 -22.22 -13.64 -9.54
N THR A 216 -23.07 -12.88 -10.22
CA THR A 216 -23.93 -11.87 -9.60
C THR A 216 -25.26 -12.43 -9.10
N THR A 217 -25.54 -13.70 -9.31
CA THR A 217 -26.83 -14.33 -8.95
C THR A 217 -26.96 -14.62 -7.45
N HIS A 218 -25.83 -14.64 -6.71
CA HIS A 218 -25.77 -14.95 -5.28
C HIS A 218 -25.23 -13.76 -4.46
N THR A 219 -25.79 -12.57 -4.65
CA THR A 219 -25.46 -11.41 -3.81
C THR A 219 -26.31 -11.46 -2.54
N GLU A 220 -25.72 -11.82 -1.42
CA GLU A 220 -26.37 -11.69 -0.10
C GLU A 220 -26.17 -10.27 0.44
N LEU A 221 -27.27 -9.59 0.76
CA LEU A 221 -27.25 -8.32 1.47
C LEU A 221 -27.19 -8.59 2.97
N PHE A 222 -26.11 -8.20 3.61
CA PHE A 222 -26.00 -8.29 5.08
C PHE A 222 -26.46 -7.00 5.75
N HIS A 223 -27.42 -7.13 6.66
CA HIS A 223 -27.74 -6.06 7.62
C HIS A 223 -26.76 -6.11 8.79
N TRP A 224 -25.96 -5.06 8.95
CA TRP A 224 -25.10 -4.89 10.11
C TRP A 224 -25.76 -3.99 11.15
N GLY A 225 -26.25 -4.60 12.24
CA GLY A 225 -26.71 -3.92 13.44
C GLY A 225 -27.99 -3.10 13.31
N SER A 226 -28.46 -2.56 14.42
CA SER A 226 -29.67 -1.76 14.53
C SER A 226 -29.60 -0.34 13.98
N GLU A 227 -28.48 0.04 13.40
CA GLU A 227 -28.24 1.34 12.80
C GLU A 227 -27.98 1.18 11.30
N ASN A 228 -28.99 1.26 10.48
CA ASN A 228 -29.05 1.50 9.02
C ASN A 228 -27.73 1.58 8.24
N ARG A 229 -26.82 0.64 8.40
CA ARG A 229 -25.61 0.52 7.59
C ARG A 229 -25.75 -0.66 6.68
N PHE A 230 -25.95 -0.40 5.39
CA PHE A 230 -25.93 -1.41 4.35
C PHE A 230 -24.49 -1.70 3.94
N GLY A 231 -24.02 -2.92 4.15
CA GLY A 231 -22.77 -3.44 3.58
C GLY A 231 -23.12 -4.54 2.58
N ALA A 232 -22.59 -4.49 1.38
CA ALA A 232 -22.60 -5.62 0.47
C ALA A 232 -21.27 -6.38 0.65
N ASP A 233 -21.32 -7.57 1.19
CA ASP A 233 -20.17 -8.47 1.21
C ASP A 233 -20.28 -9.39 -0.01
N ARG A 234 -19.31 -9.31 -0.89
CA ARG A 234 -19.21 -10.19 -2.04
C ARG A 234 -18.41 -11.42 -1.61
N LYS A 235 -19.09 -12.49 -1.23
CA LYS A 235 -18.45 -13.79 -1.21
C LYS A 235 -18.17 -14.22 -2.64
N SER A 236 -16.91 -14.13 -3.05
CA SER A 236 -16.45 -14.84 -4.23
C SER A 236 -16.60 -16.34 -3.97
N VAL A 237 -17.55 -16.97 -4.63
CA VAL A 237 -17.65 -18.42 -4.66
C VAL A 237 -16.50 -18.91 -5.55
N VAL A 238 -15.66 -19.76 -5.01
CA VAL A 238 -14.58 -20.47 -5.72
C VAL A 238 -15.17 -21.67 -6.45
#